data_5587c8def332f72e79000a51f7913bb4
#
_entry.id   5587c8def332f72e79000a51f7913bb4
#
_cell.length_a   1.000
_cell.length_b   1.000
_cell.length_c   1.000
_cell.angle_alpha   90.00
_cell.angle_beta   90.00
_cell.angle_gamma   90.00
#
_symmetry.space_group_name_H-M   'P 1'
#
loop_
_entity.id
_entity.type
_entity.pdbx_description
1 polymer ?
#
loop_
_entity_poly.entity_id
_entity_poly.type
_entity_poly.pdbx_seq_one_letter_code
_entity_poly.pdbx_strand_id
1 'polypeptide(L)'
;MNEIKTIKKGDANIDYGIIHGGEKAFIMLPGISLTSILNNIDAIEVAYQEILKEYTIYVFDHAMPENDDFSFDELIDYLIYAIEEIGIKKACIYGVSIGGMISLILSYKKPELIEKMVIVASAAKTNVERLKVLKQWEEMSNNYDIEVLNRDFFTTMFTSDYVSKNKQSLDMFIHNGSKHECECFSRVIRTMYNFNILDNIKNVNIPTFVIGSELDPIFGRKASEEIAEALGCDLFIYKGYSHAFYDEAPDFKHKILKWLNNK
;
A
#
# COMPACT_ATOMS: atom_id res chain seq x y z
N MET A 1 -11.75 -20.69 2.24
CA MET A 1 -11.74 -20.39 0.78
C MET A 1 -11.78 -18.88 0.66
N ASN A 2 -10.85 -18.29 -0.05
CA ASN A 2 -10.78 -16.84 -0.24
C ASN A 2 -11.94 -16.37 -1.11
N GLU A 3 -12.47 -15.19 -0.81
CA GLU A 3 -13.57 -14.59 -1.55
C GLU A 3 -13.11 -13.29 -2.19
N ILE A 4 -13.44 -13.04 -3.44
CA ILE A 4 -13.26 -11.76 -4.10
C ILE A 4 -14.64 -11.17 -4.35
N LYS A 5 -14.86 -9.94 -3.94
CA LYS A 5 -16.14 -9.23 -4.02
C LYS A 5 -15.97 -7.82 -4.58
N THR A 6 -17.05 -7.28 -5.12
CA THR A 6 -17.11 -5.91 -5.64
C THR A 6 -18.25 -5.16 -4.96
N ILE A 7 -17.96 -3.96 -4.47
CA ILE A 7 -18.95 -2.99 -4.02
C ILE A 7 -19.02 -1.88 -5.07
N LYS A 8 -20.24 -1.45 -5.43
CA LYS A 8 -20.45 -0.35 -6.37
C LYS A 8 -20.81 0.93 -5.63
N LYS A 9 -20.15 2.04 -6.01
CA LYS A 9 -20.50 3.37 -5.56
C LYS A 9 -20.47 4.31 -6.77
N GLY A 10 -21.65 4.72 -7.24
CA GLY A 10 -21.76 5.45 -8.51
C GLY A 10 -21.31 4.62 -9.69
N ASP A 11 -20.36 5.12 -10.45
CA ASP A 11 -19.69 4.46 -11.57
C ASP A 11 -18.46 3.64 -11.16
N ALA A 12 -17.96 3.82 -9.93
CA ALA A 12 -16.78 3.11 -9.46
C ALA A 12 -17.09 1.71 -8.93
N ASN A 13 -16.23 0.76 -9.26
CA ASN A 13 -16.13 -0.55 -8.63
C ASN A 13 -15.04 -0.52 -7.58
N ILE A 14 -15.35 -1.08 -6.40
CA ILE A 14 -14.41 -1.22 -5.28
C ILE A 14 -14.23 -2.71 -5.05
N ASP A 15 -13.16 -3.25 -5.61
CA ASP A 15 -12.86 -4.67 -5.51
C ASP A 15 -12.06 -4.96 -4.23
N TYR A 16 -12.44 -6.03 -3.54
CA TYR A 16 -11.74 -6.46 -2.33
C TYR A 16 -11.77 -7.96 -2.15
N GLY A 17 -10.75 -8.48 -1.51
CA GLY A 17 -10.64 -9.88 -1.13
C GLY A 17 -10.87 -10.09 0.35
N ILE A 18 -11.46 -11.23 0.73
CA ILE A 18 -11.61 -11.66 2.12
C ILE A 18 -10.82 -12.94 2.31
N ILE A 19 -9.88 -12.92 3.25
CA ILE A 19 -9.16 -14.10 3.73
C ILE A 19 -9.64 -14.34 5.15
N HIS A 20 -10.49 -15.36 5.30
CA HIS A 20 -11.14 -15.66 6.57
C HIS A 20 -10.15 -16.15 7.61
N GLY A 21 -10.29 -15.65 8.84
CA GLY A 21 -9.45 -15.99 9.99
C GLY A 21 -10.18 -15.70 11.30
N GLY A 22 -9.50 -15.05 12.24
CA GLY A 22 -10.08 -14.66 13.52
C GLY A 22 -11.14 -13.57 13.43
N GLU A 23 -11.63 -13.14 14.59
CA GLU A 23 -12.80 -12.25 14.72
C GLU A 23 -12.50 -10.77 14.44
N LYS A 24 -11.23 -10.35 14.61
CA LYS A 24 -10.82 -8.96 14.40
C LYS A 24 -10.66 -8.66 12.92
N ALA A 25 -10.94 -7.43 12.50
CA ALA A 25 -10.71 -7.00 11.13
C ALA A 25 -9.29 -6.45 10.94
N PHE A 26 -8.63 -6.88 9.86
CA PHE A 26 -7.34 -6.37 9.40
C PHE A 26 -7.50 -5.90 7.95
N ILE A 27 -7.46 -4.60 7.73
CA ILE A 27 -7.59 -4.00 6.39
C ILE A 27 -6.20 -3.82 5.81
N MET A 28 -5.96 -4.43 4.66
CA MET A 28 -4.72 -4.34 3.91
C MET A 28 -4.92 -3.43 2.69
N LEU A 29 -4.16 -2.34 2.67
CA LEU A 29 -4.13 -1.34 1.59
C LEU A 29 -2.77 -1.45 0.88
N PRO A 30 -2.75 -1.94 -0.37
CA PRO A 30 -1.52 -2.23 -1.08
C PRO A 30 -0.80 -0.97 -1.56
N GLY A 31 0.45 -1.16 -1.99
CA GLY A 31 1.17 -0.21 -2.83
C GLY A 31 0.59 -0.15 -4.23
N ILE A 32 1.09 0.79 -5.03
CA ILE A 32 0.77 0.83 -6.46
C ILE A 32 1.30 -0.42 -7.15
N SER A 33 0.52 -0.98 -8.05
CA SER A 33 0.93 -2.07 -8.95
C SER A 33 0.23 -1.92 -10.29
N LEU A 34 0.78 -2.52 -11.34
CA LEU A 34 0.16 -2.47 -12.67
C LEU A 34 -1.07 -3.37 -12.72
N THR A 35 -1.01 -4.53 -12.08
CA THR A 35 -2.13 -5.50 -12.02
C THR A 35 -2.76 -5.53 -10.64
N SER A 36 -4.00 -6.01 -10.54
CA SER A 36 -4.73 -6.14 -9.29
C SER A 36 -3.96 -6.99 -8.25
N ILE A 37 -3.88 -6.50 -7.02
CA ILE A 37 -3.32 -7.23 -5.88
C ILE A 37 -4.11 -8.50 -5.57
N LEU A 38 -5.40 -8.53 -5.91
CA LEU A 38 -6.28 -9.65 -5.66
C LEU A 38 -5.90 -10.90 -6.45
N ASN A 39 -5.14 -10.75 -7.54
CA ASN A 39 -4.54 -11.87 -8.28
C ASN A 39 -3.57 -12.69 -7.41
N ASN A 40 -3.08 -12.13 -6.30
CA ASN A 40 -2.13 -12.75 -5.39
C ASN A 40 -2.75 -13.12 -4.04
N ILE A 41 -4.09 -13.20 -3.93
CA ILE A 41 -4.78 -13.38 -2.64
C ILE A 41 -4.36 -14.65 -1.91
N ASP A 42 -4.10 -15.75 -2.63
CA ASP A 42 -3.65 -17.02 -2.04
C ASP A 42 -2.20 -16.91 -1.51
N ALA A 43 -1.35 -16.15 -2.18
CA ALA A 43 0.01 -15.88 -1.70
C ALA A 43 0.00 -14.98 -0.44
N ILE A 44 -0.94 -14.04 -0.38
CA ILE A 44 -1.17 -13.21 0.82
C ILE A 44 -1.63 -14.07 1.99
N GLU A 45 -2.57 -15.00 1.78
CA GLU A 45 -3.02 -15.95 2.81
C GLU A 45 -1.84 -16.72 3.42
N VAL A 46 -1.00 -17.29 2.57
CA VAL A 46 0.19 -18.04 3.03
C VAL A 46 1.17 -17.14 3.79
N ALA A 47 1.43 -15.93 3.27
CA ALA A 47 2.39 -15.01 3.85
C ALA A 47 1.96 -14.44 5.22
N TYR A 48 0.65 -14.33 5.45
CA TYR A 48 0.06 -13.72 6.65
C TYR A 48 -0.72 -14.72 7.53
N GLN A 49 -0.48 -16.02 7.38
CA GLN A 49 -1.17 -17.09 8.12
C GLN A 49 -1.13 -16.93 9.65
N GLU A 50 -0.09 -16.34 10.21
CA GLU A 50 0.01 -16.08 11.65
C GLU A 50 -0.94 -14.94 12.09
N ILE A 51 -1.16 -13.94 11.25
CA ILE A 51 -2.12 -12.86 11.50
C ILE A 51 -3.54 -13.39 11.44
N LEU A 52 -3.82 -14.35 10.55
CA LEU A 52 -5.15 -14.96 10.40
C LEU A 52 -5.62 -15.70 11.66
N LYS A 53 -4.75 -16.03 12.60
CA LYS A 53 -5.16 -16.62 13.89
C LYS A 53 -6.06 -15.71 14.72
N GLU A 54 -5.90 -14.40 14.58
CA GLU A 54 -6.68 -13.40 15.33
C GLU A 54 -7.55 -12.51 14.43
N TYR A 55 -7.20 -12.39 13.15
CA TYR A 55 -7.80 -11.43 12.23
C TYR A 55 -8.38 -12.12 10.99
N THR A 56 -9.49 -11.59 10.47
CA THR A 56 -9.91 -11.76 9.09
C THR A 56 -9.29 -10.63 8.28
N ILE A 57 -8.59 -10.94 7.18
CA ILE A 57 -7.92 -9.95 6.34
C ILE A 57 -8.85 -9.53 5.21
N TYR A 58 -9.02 -8.21 5.06
CA TYR A 58 -9.71 -7.57 3.95
C TYR A 58 -8.68 -6.85 3.09
N VAL A 59 -8.40 -7.38 1.90
CA VAL A 59 -7.45 -6.81 0.94
C VAL A 59 -8.24 -5.94 -0.02
N PHE A 60 -8.06 -4.62 0.03
CA PHE A 60 -8.71 -3.73 -0.92
C PHE A 60 -7.80 -3.47 -2.12
N ASP A 61 -8.38 -3.52 -3.32
CA ASP A 61 -7.72 -2.94 -4.48
C ASP A 61 -8.01 -1.43 -4.56
N HIS A 62 -7.25 -0.70 -5.37
CA HIS A 62 -7.50 0.71 -5.56
C HIS A 62 -8.78 0.89 -6.38
N ALA A 63 -9.80 1.54 -5.79
CA ALA A 63 -10.98 1.94 -6.55
C ALA A 63 -10.58 2.91 -7.66
N MET A 64 -10.98 2.62 -8.89
CA MET A 64 -10.65 3.43 -10.05
C MET A 64 -11.93 3.97 -10.68
N PRO A 65 -12.31 5.23 -10.38
CA PRO A 65 -13.41 5.88 -11.08
C PRO A 65 -13.06 6.10 -12.55
N GLU A 66 -14.07 6.25 -13.41
CA GLU A 66 -13.86 6.46 -14.83
C GLU A 66 -13.30 7.84 -15.17
N ASN A 67 -13.41 8.81 -14.25
CA ASN A 67 -12.87 10.16 -14.45
C ASN A 67 -11.34 10.18 -14.40
N ASP A 68 -10.72 10.97 -15.26
CA ASP A 68 -9.25 11.05 -15.36
C ASP A 68 -8.59 11.87 -14.24
N ASP A 69 -9.34 12.74 -13.57
CA ASP A 69 -8.85 13.68 -12.56
C ASP A 69 -9.36 13.33 -11.15
N PHE A 70 -9.24 12.06 -10.74
CA PHE A 70 -9.61 11.68 -9.38
C PHE A 70 -8.53 12.06 -8.35
N SER A 71 -8.96 12.23 -7.12
CA SER A 71 -8.13 12.68 -6.02
C SER A 71 -7.98 11.62 -4.93
N PHE A 72 -7.02 11.82 -4.01
CA PHE A 72 -6.97 11.02 -2.78
C PHE A 72 -8.27 11.11 -1.98
N ASP A 73 -8.96 12.25 -1.99
CA ASP A 73 -10.22 12.41 -1.27
C ASP A 73 -11.30 11.47 -1.80
N GLU A 74 -11.39 11.29 -3.11
CA GLU A 74 -12.32 10.33 -3.73
C GLU A 74 -11.92 8.88 -3.41
N LEU A 75 -10.63 8.52 -3.48
CA LEU A 75 -10.15 7.18 -3.07
C LEU A 75 -10.55 6.86 -1.62
N ILE A 76 -10.41 7.82 -0.72
CA ILE A 76 -10.79 7.67 0.68
C ILE A 76 -12.30 7.53 0.84
N ASP A 77 -13.08 8.32 0.12
CA ASP A 77 -14.55 8.27 0.17
C ASP A 77 -15.09 6.93 -0.35
N TYR A 78 -14.44 6.33 -1.34
CA TYR A 78 -14.74 4.97 -1.81
C TYR A 78 -14.38 3.93 -0.75
N LEU A 79 -13.19 4.02 -0.16
CA LEU A 79 -12.73 3.11 0.89
C LEU A 79 -13.64 3.15 2.12
N ILE A 80 -13.96 4.35 2.62
CA ILE A 80 -14.86 4.53 3.77
C ILE A 80 -16.22 3.90 3.47
N TYR A 81 -16.79 4.20 2.31
CA TYR A 81 -18.06 3.63 1.89
C TYR A 81 -18.02 2.09 1.88
N ALA A 82 -16.97 1.51 1.31
CA ALA A 82 -16.83 0.05 1.27
C ALA A 82 -16.68 -0.57 2.67
N ILE A 83 -15.89 0.04 3.56
CA ILE A 83 -15.74 -0.41 4.95
C ILE A 83 -17.10 -0.39 5.69
N GLU A 84 -17.89 0.67 5.49
CA GLU A 84 -19.22 0.82 6.09
C GLU A 84 -20.22 -0.20 5.52
N GLU A 85 -20.23 -0.45 4.21
CA GLU A 85 -21.09 -1.46 3.54
C GLU A 85 -20.77 -2.90 3.98
N ILE A 86 -19.48 -3.21 4.19
CA ILE A 86 -19.06 -4.52 4.72
C ILE A 86 -19.47 -4.67 6.19
N GLY A 87 -19.72 -3.57 6.88
CA GLY A 87 -20.11 -3.54 8.29
C GLY A 87 -18.94 -3.59 9.27
N ILE A 88 -17.72 -3.33 8.80
CA ILE A 88 -16.54 -3.24 9.67
C ILE A 88 -16.65 -1.98 10.52
N LYS A 89 -16.69 -2.15 11.85
CA LYS A 89 -16.81 -1.02 12.80
C LYS A 89 -15.47 -0.49 13.26
N LYS A 90 -14.47 -1.36 13.34
CA LYS A 90 -13.11 -1.01 13.75
C LYS A 90 -12.13 -2.06 13.22
N ALA A 91 -10.97 -1.64 12.73
CA ALA A 91 -9.97 -2.52 12.16
C ALA A 91 -8.54 -2.09 12.49
N CYS A 92 -7.60 -3.04 12.47
CA CYS A 92 -6.20 -2.73 12.26
C CYS A 92 -5.98 -2.39 10.78
N ILE A 93 -5.33 -1.26 10.50
CA ILE A 93 -5.02 -0.85 9.13
C ILE A 93 -3.54 -1.13 8.84
N TYR A 94 -3.29 -1.83 7.74
CA TYR A 94 -1.95 -2.07 7.21
C TYR A 94 -1.84 -1.43 5.83
N GLY A 95 -1.05 -0.38 5.72
CA GLY A 95 -0.88 0.36 4.48
C GLY A 95 0.55 0.36 3.98
N VAL A 96 0.74 -0.06 2.73
CA VAL A 96 2.04 -0.09 2.05
C VAL A 96 2.10 1.01 1.00
N SER A 97 3.18 1.79 0.99
CA SER A 97 3.43 2.80 -0.05
C SER A 97 2.25 3.78 -0.17
N ILE A 98 1.56 3.87 -1.32
CA ILE A 98 0.34 4.67 -1.47
C ILE A 98 -0.78 4.20 -0.51
N GLY A 99 -0.89 2.91 -0.23
CA GLY A 99 -1.81 2.40 0.80
C GLY A 99 -1.53 2.97 2.19
N GLY A 100 -0.26 3.27 2.49
CA GLY A 100 0.13 4.00 3.69
C GLY A 100 -0.31 5.47 3.66
N MET A 101 -0.21 6.15 2.50
CA MET A 101 -0.73 7.51 2.32
C MET A 101 -2.25 7.54 2.54
N ILE A 102 -2.98 6.57 1.98
CA ILE A 102 -4.43 6.38 2.18
C ILE A 102 -4.74 6.15 3.67
N SER A 103 -3.98 5.28 4.35
CA SER A 103 -4.15 5.00 5.78
C SER A 103 -3.97 6.26 6.64
N LEU A 104 -2.97 7.09 6.32
CA LEU A 104 -2.72 8.34 7.02
C LEU A 104 -3.87 9.34 6.80
N ILE A 105 -4.47 9.44 5.60
CA ILE A 105 -5.65 10.28 5.39
C ILE A 105 -6.84 9.73 6.18
N LEU A 106 -7.08 8.42 6.13
CA LEU A 106 -8.16 7.77 6.88
C LEU A 106 -8.03 8.07 8.38
N SER A 107 -6.82 8.14 8.92
CA SER A 107 -6.56 8.33 10.34
C SER A 107 -7.03 9.66 10.91
N TYR A 108 -7.12 10.72 10.12
CA TYR A 108 -7.69 11.99 10.58
C TYR A 108 -9.11 12.26 10.08
N LYS A 109 -9.56 11.58 9.00
CA LYS A 109 -10.93 11.71 8.51
C LYS A 109 -11.93 10.82 9.26
N LYS A 110 -11.53 9.60 9.62
CA LYS A 110 -12.37 8.57 10.26
C LYS A 110 -11.58 7.78 11.32
N PRO A 111 -11.02 8.45 12.35
CA PRO A 111 -10.19 7.80 13.37
C PRO A 111 -10.93 6.69 14.13
N GLU A 112 -12.26 6.79 14.23
CA GLU A 112 -13.11 5.80 14.91
C GLU A 112 -13.08 4.41 14.23
N LEU A 113 -12.77 4.34 12.93
CA LEU A 113 -12.65 3.08 12.20
C LEU A 113 -11.32 2.35 12.47
N ILE A 114 -10.36 3.01 13.11
CA ILE A 114 -8.99 2.48 13.25
C ILE A 114 -8.69 2.10 14.69
N GLU A 115 -8.32 0.85 14.90
CA GLU A 115 -7.83 0.36 16.20
C GLU A 115 -6.33 0.60 16.34
N LYS A 116 -5.57 0.19 15.34
CA LYS A 116 -4.11 0.31 15.23
C LYS A 116 -3.74 0.51 13.76
N MET A 117 -2.55 1.04 13.54
CA MET A 117 -2.08 1.33 12.19
C MET A 117 -0.63 0.87 11.99
N VAL A 118 -0.36 0.18 10.89
CA VAL A 118 0.99 -0.18 10.45
C VAL A 118 1.22 0.49 9.10
N ILE A 119 2.17 1.41 9.03
CA ILE A 119 2.53 2.17 7.85
C ILE A 119 3.89 1.71 7.34
N VAL A 120 3.93 1.25 6.10
CA VAL A 120 5.10 0.58 5.51
C VAL A 120 5.53 1.29 4.24
N ALA A 121 6.82 1.63 4.13
CA ALA A 121 7.42 2.23 2.93
C ALA A 121 6.58 3.38 2.35
N SER A 122 6.18 4.36 3.17
CA SER A 122 5.22 5.40 2.78
C SER A 122 5.71 6.81 3.13
N ALA A 123 4.90 7.81 2.77
CA ALA A 123 5.18 9.22 3.02
C ALA A 123 3.92 9.98 3.43
N ALA A 124 4.07 11.00 4.28
CA ALA A 124 3.02 12.00 4.56
C ALA A 124 3.19 13.26 3.69
N LYS A 125 4.30 13.35 2.98
CA LYS A 125 4.62 14.42 2.03
C LYS A 125 5.51 13.87 0.92
N THR A 126 5.15 14.18 -0.32
CA THR A 126 5.98 13.80 -1.47
C THR A 126 7.19 14.74 -1.59
N ASN A 127 8.38 14.16 -1.72
CA ASN A 127 9.61 14.92 -1.96
C ASN A 127 9.79 15.13 -3.46
N VAL A 128 9.92 16.39 -3.87
CA VAL A 128 10.08 16.80 -5.29
C VAL A 128 11.28 16.14 -5.97
N GLU A 129 12.39 15.93 -5.23
CA GLU A 129 13.60 15.30 -5.78
C GLU A 129 13.36 13.82 -6.14
N ARG A 130 12.43 13.16 -5.43
CA ARG A 130 12.08 11.75 -5.62
C ARG A 130 10.95 11.53 -6.62
N LEU A 131 10.25 12.60 -7.02
CA LEU A 131 9.24 12.54 -8.08
C LEU A 131 9.78 12.04 -9.42
N LYS A 132 11.09 12.05 -9.65
CA LYS A 132 11.70 11.58 -10.90
C LYS A 132 11.32 10.13 -11.23
N VAL A 133 11.34 9.24 -10.25
CA VAL A 133 10.97 7.83 -10.44
C VAL A 133 9.50 7.71 -10.84
N LEU A 134 8.62 8.40 -10.10
CA LEU A 134 7.18 8.39 -10.40
C LEU A 134 6.86 8.95 -11.78
N LYS A 135 7.53 10.05 -12.18
CA LYS A 135 7.36 10.64 -13.52
C LYS A 135 7.85 9.73 -14.63
N GLN A 136 8.96 9.04 -14.40
CA GLN A 136 9.49 8.05 -15.36
C GLN A 136 8.49 6.90 -15.54
N TRP A 137 7.92 6.39 -14.45
CA TRP A 137 6.90 5.35 -14.52
C TRP A 137 5.60 5.84 -15.18
N GLU A 138 5.17 7.08 -14.92
CA GLU A 138 4.04 7.68 -15.60
C GLU A 138 4.28 7.77 -17.11
N GLU A 139 5.47 8.21 -17.53
CA GLU A 139 5.83 8.30 -18.96
C GLU A 139 5.81 6.93 -19.63
N MET A 140 6.46 5.91 -19.03
CA MET A 140 6.45 4.54 -19.54
C MET A 140 5.01 3.99 -19.64
N SER A 141 4.19 4.28 -18.64
CA SER A 141 2.79 3.87 -18.57
C SER A 141 1.95 4.52 -19.68
N ASN A 142 2.11 5.83 -19.89
CA ASN A 142 1.41 6.57 -20.95
C ASN A 142 1.81 6.13 -22.36
N ASN A 143 3.05 5.61 -22.52
CA ASN A 143 3.53 5.01 -23.77
C ASN A 143 3.10 3.55 -23.94
N TYR A 144 2.48 2.94 -22.92
CA TYR A 144 2.13 1.52 -22.86
C TYR A 144 3.34 0.58 -22.98
N ASP A 145 4.50 1.02 -22.50
CA ASP A 145 5.74 0.24 -22.49
C ASP A 145 5.76 -0.75 -21.32
N ILE A 146 4.78 -1.68 -21.31
CA ILE A 146 4.49 -2.58 -20.19
C ILE A 146 5.72 -3.35 -19.71
N GLU A 147 6.49 -3.93 -20.64
CA GLU A 147 7.68 -4.71 -20.30
C GLU A 147 8.77 -3.81 -19.67
N VAL A 148 8.98 -2.64 -20.24
CA VAL A 148 9.99 -1.68 -19.75
C VAL A 148 9.56 -1.16 -18.38
N LEU A 149 8.29 -0.79 -18.21
CA LEU A 149 7.71 -0.34 -16.94
C LEU A 149 7.86 -1.39 -15.84
N ASN A 150 7.41 -2.63 -16.10
CA ASN A 150 7.49 -3.70 -15.12
C ASN A 150 8.93 -4.05 -14.74
N ARG A 151 9.83 -4.05 -15.69
CA ARG A 151 11.26 -4.29 -15.44
C ARG A 151 11.88 -3.18 -14.57
N ASP A 152 11.64 -1.93 -14.92
CA ASP A 152 12.14 -0.76 -14.15
C ASP A 152 11.50 -0.72 -12.76
N PHE A 153 10.19 -0.95 -12.67
CA PHE A 153 9.46 -1.03 -11.41
C PHE A 153 10.08 -2.10 -10.48
N PHE A 154 10.22 -3.34 -10.97
CA PHE A 154 10.76 -4.43 -10.16
C PHE A 154 12.21 -4.16 -9.72
N THR A 155 13.08 -3.71 -10.64
CA THR A 155 14.48 -3.44 -10.32
C THR A 155 14.68 -2.23 -9.42
N THR A 156 13.74 -1.29 -9.42
CA THR A 156 13.73 -0.13 -8.51
C THR A 156 13.21 -0.47 -7.12
N MET A 157 12.17 -1.30 -7.06
CA MET A 157 11.51 -1.65 -5.80
C MET A 157 12.35 -2.57 -4.91
N PHE A 158 13.10 -3.49 -5.50
CA PHE A 158 13.85 -4.53 -4.81
C PHE A 158 15.37 -4.26 -4.80
N THR A 159 16.10 -4.92 -3.89
CA THR A 159 17.56 -4.90 -3.91
C THR A 159 18.12 -5.67 -5.10
N SER A 160 19.31 -5.30 -5.58
CA SER A 160 19.96 -6.00 -6.70
C SER A 160 20.23 -7.49 -6.41
N ASP A 161 20.48 -7.82 -5.13
CA ASP A 161 20.63 -9.21 -4.69
C ASP A 161 19.33 -10.00 -4.83
N TYR A 162 18.20 -9.40 -4.40
CA TYR A 162 16.88 -10.01 -4.57
C TYR A 162 16.51 -10.18 -6.06
N VAL A 163 16.73 -9.15 -6.88
CA VAL A 163 16.48 -9.20 -8.33
C VAL A 163 17.27 -10.33 -8.98
N SER A 164 18.55 -10.47 -8.64
CA SER A 164 19.41 -11.50 -9.22
C SER A 164 18.97 -12.92 -8.87
N LYS A 165 18.49 -13.12 -7.63
CA LYS A 165 17.98 -14.41 -7.14
C LYS A 165 16.61 -14.77 -7.69
N ASN A 166 15.81 -13.78 -8.08
CA ASN A 166 14.43 -13.94 -8.53
C ASN A 166 14.24 -13.62 -10.02
N LYS A 167 15.28 -13.77 -10.83
CA LYS A 167 15.25 -13.43 -12.27
C LYS A 167 14.13 -14.15 -13.03
N GLN A 168 13.87 -15.43 -12.71
CA GLN A 168 12.81 -16.19 -13.37
C GLN A 168 11.41 -15.61 -13.04
N SER A 169 11.17 -15.19 -11.80
CA SER A 169 9.93 -14.54 -11.39
C SER A 169 9.75 -13.19 -12.07
N LEU A 170 10.86 -12.42 -12.21
CA LEU A 170 10.84 -11.19 -12.99
C LEU A 170 10.47 -11.43 -14.44
N ASP A 171 11.10 -12.40 -15.10
CA ASP A 171 10.84 -12.72 -16.52
C ASP A 171 9.37 -13.14 -16.77
N MET A 172 8.71 -13.76 -15.79
CA MET A 172 7.26 -14.04 -15.84
C MET A 172 6.41 -12.80 -15.60
N PHE A 173 6.84 -11.91 -14.72
CA PHE A 173 6.07 -10.73 -14.31
C PHE A 173 6.08 -9.61 -15.35
N ILE A 174 7.17 -9.40 -16.08
CA ILE A 174 7.38 -8.23 -16.96
C ILE A 174 6.35 -8.10 -18.10
N HIS A 175 5.72 -9.21 -18.50
CA HIS A 175 4.73 -9.21 -19.59
C HIS A 175 3.29 -9.00 -19.08
N ASN A 176 3.09 -8.91 -17.75
CA ASN A 176 1.76 -8.75 -17.16
C ASN A 176 1.31 -7.30 -17.23
N GLY A 177 0.13 -7.08 -17.75
CA GLY A 177 -0.51 -5.78 -17.81
C GLY A 177 -1.29 -5.57 -19.10
N SER A 178 -2.11 -4.56 -19.10
CA SER A 178 -2.95 -4.12 -20.21
C SER A 178 -2.87 -2.60 -20.37
N LYS A 179 -3.36 -2.09 -21.49
CA LYS A 179 -3.47 -0.66 -21.73
C LYS A 179 -4.29 0.04 -20.64
N HIS A 180 -5.42 -0.55 -20.27
CA HIS A 180 -6.30 -0.01 -19.21
C HIS A 180 -5.57 0.06 -17.85
N GLU A 181 -4.81 -0.98 -17.48
CA GLU A 181 -4.03 -0.98 -16.24
C GLU A 181 -2.91 0.07 -16.25
N CYS A 182 -2.28 0.32 -17.41
CA CYS A 182 -1.35 1.43 -17.57
C CYS A 182 -2.03 2.78 -17.33
N GLU A 183 -3.21 3.01 -17.90
CA GLU A 183 -3.98 4.24 -17.68
C GLU A 183 -4.35 4.43 -16.20
N CYS A 184 -4.78 3.36 -15.52
CA CYS A 184 -5.05 3.36 -14.09
C CYS A 184 -3.79 3.68 -13.26
N PHE A 185 -2.68 3.01 -13.55
CA PHE A 185 -1.40 3.21 -12.89
C PHE A 185 -0.92 4.66 -13.00
N SER A 186 -0.96 5.24 -14.20
CA SER A 186 -0.60 6.62 -14.46
C SER A 186 -1.47 7.60 -13.65
N ARG A 187 -2.80 7.38 -13.61
CA ARG A 187 -3.72 8.21 -12.82
C ARG A 187 -3.40 8.18 -11.32
N VAL A 188 -3.12 7.00 -10.78
CA VAL A 188 -2.73 6.85 -9.36
C VAL A 188 -1.42 7.60 -9.07
N ILE A 189 -0.41 7.51 -9.93
CA ILE A 189 0.85 8.25 -9.76
C ILE A 189 0.60 9.76 -9.68
N ARG A 190 -0.25 10.31 -10.53
CA ARG A 190 -0.54 11.76 -10.55
C ARG A 190 -1.10 12.27 -9.23
N THR A 191 -1.89 11.46 -8.51
CA THR A 191 -2.41 11.85 -7.19
C THR A 191 -1.30 12.14 -6.18
N MET A 192 -0.13 11.50 -6.33
CA MET A 192 0.98 11.63 -5.38
C MET A 192 1.84 12.89 -5.56
N TYR A 193 1.73 13.63 -6.69
CA TYR A 193 2.67 14.70 -7.02
C TYR A 193 2.66 15.89 -6.05
N ASN A 194 1.50 16.25 -5.55
CA ASN A 194 1.33 17.38 -4.64
C ASN A 194 0.88 16.94 -3.25
N PHE A 195 1.12 15.69 -2.90
CA PHE A 195 0.68 15.14 -1.63
C PHE A 195 1.45 15.73 -0.46
N ASN A 196 0.73 16.33 0.48
CA ASN A 196 1.29 16.85 1.73
C ASN A 196 0.19 16.92 2.81
N ILE A 197 0.28 16.03 3.79
CA ILE A 197 -0.66 15.93 4.91
C ILE A 197 0.06 15.94 6.27
N LEU A 198 1.33 16.34 6.32
CA LEU A 198 2.12 16.33 7.55
C LEU A 198 1.44 17.09 8.70
N ASP A 199 0.81 18.23 8.41
CA ASP A 199 0.13 19.00 9.44
C ASP A 199 -1.18 18.35 9.89
N ASN A 200 -1.86 17.62 9.01
CA ASN A 200 -3.13 16.97 9.31
C ASN A 200 -2.96 15.80 10.30
N ILE A 201 -1.85 15.08 10.21
CA ILE A 201 -1.61 13.88 11.04
C ILE A 201 -1.07 14.19 12.44
N LYS A 202 -0.59 15.39 12.72
CA LYS A 202 0.01 15.77 14.03
C LYS A 202 -0.91 15.56 15.24
N ASN A 203 -2.23 15.60 15.03
CA ASN A 203 -3.21 15.42 16.09
C ASN A 203 -3.84 14.03 16.11
N VAL A 204 -3.35 13.12 15.28
CA VAL A 204 -3.83 11.73 15.26
C VAL A 204 -3.26 10.99 16.46
N ASN A 205 -4.15 10.42 17.27
CA ASN A 205 -3.78 9.66 18.46
C ASN A 205 -4.23 8.19 18.31
N ILE A 206 -3.63 7.52 17.32
CA ILE A 206 -3.87 6.10 17.03
C ILE A 206 -2.55 5.35 17.22
N PRO A 207 -2.53 4.23 17.97
CA PRO A 207 -1.34 3.40 18.07
C PRO A 207 -0.82 3.05 16.67
N THR A 208 0.38 3.53 16.33
CA THR A 208 0.94 3.41 14.98
C THR A 208 2.35 2.83 15.03
N PHE A 209 2.65 1.98 14.05
CA PHE A 209 3.99 1.47 13.77
C PHE A 209 4.41 1.85 12.36
N VAL A 210 5.44 2.66 12.25
CA VAL A 210 6.02 3.05 10.97
C VAL A 210 7.22 2.17 10.67
N ILE A 211 7.27 1.59 9.48
CA ILE A 211 8.39 0.76 9.04
C ILE A 211 8.87 1.28 7.68
N GLY A 212 10.14 1.63 7.62
CA GLY A 212 10.79 2.10 6.40
C GLY A 212 12.07 1.34 6.09
N SER A 213 12.75 1.72 5.03
CA SER A 213 14.06 1.18 4.66
C SER A 213 15.08 2.27 4.34
N GLU A 214 16.34 1.91 4.48
CA GLU A 214 17.46 2.85 4.32
C GLU A 214 17.67 3.25 2.86
N LEU A 215 17.51 2.29 1.94
CA LEU A 215 17.82 2.46 0.52
C LEU A 215 16.57 2.69 -0.35
N ASP A 216 15.43 3.01 0.25
CA ASP A 216 14.19 3.29 -0.47
C ASP A 216 14.38 4.42 -1.52
N PRO A 217 14.29 4.12 -2.83
CA PRO A 217 14.47 5.12 -3.88
C PRO A 217 13.23 5.97 -4.14
N ILE A 218 12.05 5.53 -3.65
CA ILE A 218 10.74 6.16 -3.91
C ILE A 218 10.49 7.29 -2.92
N PHE A 219 10.44 6.99 -1.63
CA PHE A 219 10.16 7.98 -0.58
C PHE A 219 11.41 8.28 0.27
N GLY A 220 12.30 7.31 0.41
CA GLY A 220 13.49 7.39 1.25
C GLY A 220 13.20 7.24 2.74
N ARG A 221 14.24 6.88 3.47
CA ARG A 221 14.21 6.73 4.93
C ARG A 221 13.57 7.93 5.64
N LYS A 222 13.89 9.16 5.20
CA LYS A 222 13.43 10.40 5.82
C LYS A 222 11.90 10.52 5.84
N ALA A 223 11.20 10.02 4.83
CA ALA A 223 9.74 10.06 4.79
C ALA A 223 9.11 9.25 5.95
N SER A 224 9.66 8.07 6.25
CA SER A 224 9.21 7.27 7.40
C SER A 224 9.54 7.94 8.74
N GLU A 225 10.70 8.60 8.85
CA GLU A 225 11.09 9.38 10.03
C GLU A 225 10.14 10.57 10.24
N GLU A 226 9.77 11.31 9.19
CA GLU A 226 8.83 12.44 9.24
C GLU A 226 7.42 11.99 9.68
N ILE A 227 6.93 10.84 9.20
CA ILE A 227 5.65 10.29 9.68
C ILE A 227 5.73 9.95 11.17
N ALA A 228 6.77 9.23 11.59
CA ALA A 228 6.91 8.79 12.97
C ALA A 228 7.07 9.97 13.94
N GLU A 229 7.79 11.00 13.54
CA GLU A 229 7.94 12.24 14.31
C GLU A 229 6.59 12.97 14.43
N ALA A 230 5.85 13.13 13.32
CA ALA A 230 4.57 13.81 13.30
C ALA A 230 3.49 13.11 14.15
N LEU A 231 3.50 11.77 14.18
CA LEU A 231 2.58 10.94 14.95
C LEU A 231 3.06 10.65 16.39
N GLY A 232 4.34 10.90 16.71
CA GLY A 232 4.93 10.51 17.98
C GLY A 232 4.89 9.00 18.23
N CYS A 233 5.14 8.18 17.22
CA CYS A 233 4.89 6.74 17.23
C CYS A 233 6.16 5.88 17.04
N ASP A 234 6.00 4.55 17.14
CA ASP A 234 7.10 3.60 16.95
C ASP A 234 7.62 3.61 15.50
N LEU A 235 8.94 3.60 15.34
CA LEU A 235 9.64 3.57 14.05
C LEU A 235 10.64 2.42 13.99
N PHE A 236 10.68 1.73 12.86
CA PHE A 236 11.77 0.80 12.54
C PHE A 236 12.28 1.01 11.12
N ILE A 237 13.60 1.05 10.94
CA ILE A 237 14.24 1.20 9.62
C ILE A 237 15.06 -0.04 9.30
N TYR A 238 14.68 -0.72 8.22
CA TYR A 238 15.47 -1.83 7.67
C TYR A 238 16.71 -1.29 6.96
N LYS A 239 17.89 -1.76 7.38
CA LYS A 239 19.18 -1.37 6.78
C LYS A 239 19.52 -2.26 5.60
N GLY A 240 20.03 -1.66 4.52
CA GLY A 240 20.46 -2.39 3.33
C GLY A 240 19.34 -2.90 2.43
N TYR A 241 18.08 -2.52 2.69
CA TYR A 241 16.91 -2.88 1.88
C TYR A 241 16.38 -1.71 1.07
N SER A 242 15.76 -2.04 -0.08
CA SER A 242 15.07 -1.10 -0.96
C SER A 242 13.60 -0.90 -0.53
N HIS A 243 12.75 -0.36 -1.42
CA HIS A 243 11.35 -0.03 -1.12
C HIS A 243 10.52 -1.26 -0.73
N ALA A 244 10.65 -2.38 -1.46
CA ALA A 244 9.87 -3.61 -1.23
C ALA A 244 10.47 -4.54 -0.15
N PHE A 245 11.16 -3.99 0.86
CA PHE A 245 11.74 -4.77 1.96
C PHE A 245 10.73 -5.69 2.67
N TYR A 246 9.45 -5.36 2.62
CA TYR A 246 8.37 -6.15 3.21
C TYR A 246 8.19 -7.53 2.55
N ASP A 247 8.73 -7.71 1.36
CA ASP A 247 8.78 -9.02 0.68
C ASP A 247 10.18 -9.66 0.76
N GLU A 248 11.23 -8.85 0.98
CA GLU A 248 12.61 -9.32 1.07
C GLU A 248 13.02 -9.73 2.49
N ALA A 249 12.62 -8.96 3.51
CA ALA A 249 13.08 -9.15 4.89
C ALA A 249 12.35 -10.32 5.58
N PRO A 250 13.05 -11.38 5.96
CA PRO A 250 12.42 -12.61 6.45
C PRO A 250 11.69 -12.45 7.78
N ASP A 251 12.08 -11.45 8.60
CA ASP A 251 11.48 -11.18 9.91
C ASP A 251 10.33 -10.16 9.88
N PHE A 252 10.02 -9.60 8.70
CA PHE A 252 9.08 -8.49 8.57
C PHE A 252 7.68 -8.81 9.12
N LYS A 253 7.07 -9.93 8.66
CA LYS A 253 5.73 -10.33 9.09
C LYS A 253 5.69 -10.64 10.59
N HIS A 254 6.75 -11.28 11.11
CA HIS A 254 6.88 -11.54 12.55
C HIS A 254 7.00 -10.26 13.38
N LYS A 255 7.70 -9.26 12.88
CA LYS A 255 7.84 -7.95 13.54
C LYS A 255 6.50 -7.22 13.67
N ILE A 256 5.68 -7.23 12.61
CA ILE A 256 4.31 -6.69 12.64
C ILE A 256 3.48 -7.44 13.68
N LEU A 257 3.43 -8.77 13.61
CA LEU A 257 2.65 -9.58 14.53
C LEU A 257 3.04 -9.32 15.99
N LYS A 258 4.34 -9.27 16.28
CA LYS A 258 4.85 -8.96 17.61
C LYS A 258 4.38 -7.58 18.10
N TRP A 259 4.38 -6.58 17.23
CA TRP A 259 3.92 -5.24 17.60
C TRP A 259 2.40 -5.20 17.82
N LEU A 260 1.61 -5.86 16.95
CA LEU A 260 0.15 -5.97 17.09
C LEU A 260 -0.25 -6.59 18.42
N ASN A 261 0.50 -7.58 18.91
CA ASN A 261 0.19 -8.32 20.14
C ASN A 261 0.65 -7.59 21.42
N ASN A 262 1.60 -6.63 21.32
CA ASN A 262 2.18 -5.95 22.48
C ASN A 262 1.57 -4.56 22.74
N LYS A 263 0.71 -4.06 21.89
CA LYS A 263 0.05 -2.74 21.95
C LYS A 263 -1.47 -2.93 21.97
#